data_ff4223ab722956d47d59aca92b8de5d0
#
_entry.id   ff4223ab722956d47d59aca92b8de5d0
#
_cell.length_a   1.000
_cell.length_b   1.000
_cell.length_c   1.000
_cell.angle_alpha   90.00
_cell.angle_beta   90.00
_cell.angle_gamma   90.00
#
_symmetry.space_group_name_H-M   'P 1'
#
loop_
_entity.id
_entity.type
_entity.pdbx_description
1 polymer ?
#
loop_
_entity_poly.entity_id
_entity_poly.type
_entity_poly.pdbx_seq_one_letter_code
_entity_poly.pdbx_strand_id
1 'polypeptide(L)'
;CIRDRHREKFVAGVKAEYEEVRARHAGRQAATQFVSLEEARANRDPIDWAGYTPPEPKDLGVTLFDDIPLETLVPYIDWTFFFHAWELKGRYPNILDDEHKGVEARKLFDDAQAMLKQIIDEKWITAKAIVGLFAANATDDDDVIIYEGDDTEVELTRLHFLRKQVKQPPGKPNYCLSDYVAPQSSGKLDYVGMFACTTGLGIDEKIKDFE
;
A
#
# COMPACT_ATOMS: atom_id res chain seq x y z
N CYS A 1 8.15 23.04 8.46
CA CYS A 1 9.05 23.53 7.40
C CYS A 1 10.46 23.77 7.96
N ILE A 2 11.42 22.95 7.60
CA ILE A 2 12.84 23.17 7.94
C ILE A 2 13.34 24.27 6.98
N ARG A 3 13.28 25.54 7.40
CA ARG A 3 13.83 26.65 6.61
C ARG A 3 15.37 26.61 6.60
N ASP A 4 15.94 27.00 5.48
CA ASP A 4 17.33 26.79 5.00
C ASP A 4 18.49 27.04 5.97
N ARG A 5 18.35 27.85 7.01
CA ARG A 5 19.45 28.17 7.94
C ARG A 5 19.99 26.99 8.76
N HIS A 6 19.23 25.90 8.88
CA HIS A 6 19.64 24.73 9.68
C HIS A 6 19.73 23.44 8.85
N ARG A 7 19.48 23.52 7.53
CA ARG A 7 19.46 22.36 6.64
C ARG A 7 20.76 21.57 6.67
N GLU A 8 21.89 22.26 6.53
CA GLU A 8 23.21 21.60 6.52
C GLU A 8 23.51 20.89 7.84
N LYS A 9 23.21 21.55 8.97
CA LYS A 9 23.37 20.95 10.30
C LYS A 9 22.45 19.76 10.51
N PHE A 10 21.20 19.86 10.05
CA PHE A 10 20.22 18.78 10.11
C PHE A 10 20.67 17.59 9.26
N VAL A 11 21.05 17.83 8.00
CA VAL A 11 21.54 16.79 7.08
C VAL A 11 22.81 16.12 7.62
N ALA A 12 23.74 16.89 8.19
CA ALA A 12 24.92 16.33 8.82
C ALA A 12 24.58 15.44 10.02
N GLY A 13 23.62 15.87 10.86
CA GLY A 13 23.10 15.06 11.99
C GLY A 13 22.48 13.75 11.53
N VAL A 14 21.59 13.79 10.53
CA VAL A 14 20.96 12.59 9.97
C VAL A 14 21.97 11.64 9.34
N LYS A 15 23.00 12.17 8.64
CA LYS A 15 24.08 11.35 8.08
C LYS A 15 24.88 10.65 9.16
N ALA A 16 25.22 11.35 10.24
CA ALA A 16 25.93 10.76 11.38
C ALA A 16 25.11 9.67 12.07
N GLU A 17 23.81 9.92 12.28
CA GLU A 17 22.88 8.92 12.82
C GLU A 17 22.78 7.67 11.92
N TYR A 18 22.71 7.85 10.61
CA TYR A 18 22.70 6.73 9.66
C TYR A 18 24.00 5.93 9.67
N GLU A 19 25.16 6.55 9.87
CA GLU A 19 26.42 5.82 10.03
C GLU A 19 26.42 4.97 11.31
N GLU A 20 25.90 5.48 12.42
CA GLU A 20 25.74 4.71 13.64
C GLU A 20 24.77 3.54 13.46
N VAL A 21 23.63 3.78 12.77
CA VAL A 21 22.66 2.73 12.47
C VAL A 21 23.28 1.65 11.57
N ARG A 22 24.03 2.04 10.53
CA ARG A 22 24.75 1.10 9.66
C ARG A 22 25.77 0.28 10.46
N ALA A 23 26.58 0.91 11.30
CA ALA A 23 27.56 0.22 12.13
C ALA A 23 26.89 -0.79 13.09
N ARG A 24 25.78 -0.39 13.73
CA ARG A 24 25.00 -1.25 14.63
C ARG A 24 24.39 -2.45 13.93
N HIS A 25 24.01 -2.31 12.64
CA HIS A 25 23.35 -3.37 11.86
C HIS A 25 24.31 -4.16 10.99
N ALA A 26 25.56 -3.73 10.81
CA ALA A 26 26.56 -4.41 9.97
C ALA A 26 26.76 -5.89 10.37
N GLY A 27 26.68 -6.23 11.67
CA GLY A 27 26.78 -7.62 12.14
C GLY A 27 25.50 -8.46 11.95
N ARG A 28 24.33 -7.82 11.78
CA ARG A 28 23.06 -8.56 11.60
C ARG A 28 22.85 -9.03 10.17
N GLN A 29 23.39 -8.33 9.19
CA GLN A 29 23.36 -8.77 7.78
C GLN A 29 24.18 -10.05 7.54
N ALA A 30 25.21 -10.29 8.32
CA ALA A 30 26.03 -11.50 8.22
C ALA A 30 25.26 -12.80 8.52
N ALA A 31 24.12 -12.75 9.20
CA ALA A 31 23.29 -13.94 9.49
C ALA A 31 22.30 -14.27 8.36
N THR A 32 22.02 -13.33 7.45
CA THR A 32 21.08 -13.54 6.34
C THR A 32 21.84 -14.14 5.15
N GLN A 33 21.50 -15.37 4.81
CA GLN A 33 22.03 -16.01 3.60
C GLN A 33 21.18 -15.60 2.40
N PHE A 34 21.84 -15.12 1.35
CA PHE A 34 21.21 -14.80 0.08
C PHE A 34 21.51 -15.89 -0.95
N VAL A 35 20.63 -16.05 -1.90
CA VAL A 35 20.79 -16.87 -3.11
C VAL A 35 20.96 -15.97 -4.33
N SER A 36 21.46 -16.50 -5.42
CA SER A 36 21.51 -15.78 -6.69
C SER A 36 20.07 -15.49 -7.20
N LEU A 37 19.94 -14.52 -8.09
CA LEU A 37 18.64 -14.23 -8.72
C LEU A 37 18.14 -15.43 -9.53
N GLU A 38 19.04 -16.13 -10.20
CA GLU A 38 18.73 -17.34 -10.96
C GLU A 38 18.18 -18.46 -10.06
N GLU A 39 18.84 -18.73 -8.92
CA GLU A 39 18.35 -19.70 -7.93
C GLU A 39 16.98 -19.26 -7.34
N ALA A 40 16.81 -17.96 -7.07
CA ALA A 40 15.55 -17.44 -6.56
C ALA A 40 14.41 -17.58 -7.58
N ARG A 41 14.68 -17.37 -8.88
CA ARG A 41 13.73 -17.58 -9.99
C ARG A 41 13.38 -19.04 -10.17
N ALA A 42 14.37 -19.93 -10.06
CA ALA A 42 14.12 -21.37 -10.12
C ALA A 42 13.24 -21.88 -8.97
N ASN A 43 13.24 -21.18 -7.83
CA ASN A 43 12.40 -21.46 -6.65
C ASN A 43 11.20 -20.51 -6.54
N ARG A 44 10.61 -20.10 -7.68
CA ARG A 44 9.38 -19.28 -7.70
C ARG A 44 8.16 -20.05 -7.18
N ASP A 45 7.08 -19.33 -6.87
CA ASP A 45 5.82 -19.97 -6.47
C ASP A 45 5.21 -20.73 -7.65
N PRO A 46 4.99 -22.05 -7.54
CA PRO A 46 4.50 -22.90 -8.65
C PRO A 46 2.98 -22.76 -8.81
N ILE A 47 2.52 -21.65 -9.37
CA ILE A 47 1.09 -21.43 -9.63
C ILE A 47 0.63 -22.23 -10.84
N ASP A 48 -0.46 -22.98 -10.69
CA ASP A 48 -1.08 -23.75 -11.79
C ASP A 48 -1.93 -22.83 -12.69
N TRP A 49 -1.29 -22.18 -13.63
CA TRP A 49 -1.96 -21.36 -14.63
C TRP A 49 -2.79 -22.17 -15.64
N ALA A 50 -2.57 -23.47 -15.78
CA ALA A 50 -3.37 -24.32 -16.68
C ALA A 50 -4.80 -24.48 -16.12
N GLY A 51 -4.92 -24.67 -14.80
CA GLY A 51 -6.21 -24.84 -14.12
C GLY A 51 -6.93 -23.54 -13.78
N TYR A 52 -6.28 -22.37 -13.92
CA TYR A 52 -6.86 -21.08 -13.56
C TYR A 52 -7.10 -20.18 -14.78
N THR A 53 -8.23 -19.52 -14.85
CA THR A 53 -8.52 -18.49 -15.84
C THR A 53 -8.71 -17.17 -15.12
N PRO A 54 -7.86 -16.16 -15.38
CA PRO A 54 -7.99 -14.83 -14.78
C PRO A 54 -9.36 -14.23 -15.11
N PRO A 55 -10.04 -13.60 -14.13
CA PRO A 55 -11.31 -12.93 -14.37
C PRO A 55 -11.09 -11.66 -15.19
N GLU A 56 -11.83 -11.52 -16.26
CA GLU A 56 -11.80 -10.33 -17.10
C GLU A 56 -12.54 -9.17 -16.42
N PRO A 57 -11.90 -8.00 -16.22
CA PRO A 57 -12.60 -6.81 -15.74
C PRO A 57 -13.67 -6.35 -16.70
N LYS A 58 -14.79 -5.87 -16.16
CA LYS A 58 -15.90 -5.38 -16.98
C LYS A 58 -15.51 -4.16 -17.83
N ASP A 59 -14.72 -3.26 -17.24
CA ASP A 59 -14.28 -2.03 -17.88
C ASP A 59 -12.77 -1.90 -17.72
N LEU A 60 -12.05 -1.81 -18.82
CA LEU A 60 -10.60 -1.53 -18.86
C LEU A 60 -10.33 -0.03 -18.97
N GLY A 61 -9.11 0.35 -18.64
CA GLY A 61 -8.64 1.73 -18.68
C GLY A 61 -8.83 2.46 -17.37
N VAL A 62 -8.92 3.77 -17.43
CA VAL A 62 -8.88 4.67 -16.27
C VAL A 62 -10.27 5.22 -15.97
N THR A 63 -10.70 5.08 -14.73
CA THR A 63 -11.93 5.66 -14.19
C THR A 63 -11.60 6.70 -13.13
N LEU A 64 -12.12 7.92 -13.29
CA LEU A 64 -11.98 9.01 -12.33
C LEU A 64 -13.23 9.13 -11.46
N PHE A 65 -13.03 9.17 -10.16
CA PHE A 65 -14.03 9.51 -9.13
C PHE A 65 -13.63 10.87 -8.54
N ASP A 66 -14.23 11.94 -9.07
CA ASP A 66 -13.79 13.31 -8.74
C ASP A 66 -14.46 13.87 -7.47
N ASP A 67 -15.61 13.36 -7.09
CA ASP A 67 -16.32 13.73 -5.86
C ASP A 67 -16.96 12.49 -5.23
N ILE A 68 -16.27 11.90 -4.25
CA ILE A 68 -16.78 10.73 -3.54
C ILE A 68 -17.52 11.24 -2.30
N PRO A 69 -18.82 10.97 -2.15
CA PRO A 69 -19.55 11.37 -0.95
C PRO A 69 -18.89 10.75 0.30
N LEU A 70 -18.52 11.60 1.26
CA LEU A 70 -17.81 11.15 2.47
C LEU A 70 -18.62 10.11 3.26
N GLU A 71 -19.94 10.22 3.23
CA GLU A 71 -20.87 9.29 3.89
C GLU A 71 -20.67 7.86 3.40
N THR A 72 -20.30 7.68 2.14
CA THR A 72 -20.04 6.35 1.57
C THR A 72 -18.76 5.72 2.07
N LEU A 73 -17.82 6.53 2.60
CA LEU A 73 -16.55 6.08 3.14
C LEU A 73 -16.62 5.71 4.62
N VAL A 74 -17.59 6.25 5.35
CA VAL A 74 -17.74 6.03 6.81
C VAL A 74 -17.74 4.55 7.20
N PRO A 75 -18.47 3.65 6.52
CA PRO A 75 -18.49 2.22 6.87
C PRO A 75 -17.14 1.50 6.71
N TYR A 76 -16.20 2.12 5.98
CA TYR A 76 -14.88 1.54 5.69
C TYR A 76 -13.77 2.09 6.58
N ILE A 77 -14.08 2.96 7.55
CA ILE A 77 -13.09 3.49 8.48
C ILE A 77 -12.59 2.35 9.39
N ASP A 78 -11.28 2.10 9.37
CA ASP A 78 -10.64 1.23 10.37
C ASP A 78 -10.36 2.01 11.66
N TRP A 79 -11.30 1.94 12.58
CA TRP A 79 -11.20 2.60 13.88
C TRP A 79 -10.05 2.08 14.75
N THR A 80 -9.50 0.90 14.47
CA THR A 80 -8.32 0.38 15.19
C THR A 80 -7.12 1.30 14.99
N PHE A 81 -6.89 1.76 13.74
CA PHE A 81 -5.82 2.72 13.47
C PHE A 81 -6.05 4.08 14.11
N PHE A 82 -7.30 4.54 14.16
CA PHE A 82 -7.66 5.76 14.89
C PHE A 82 -7.24 5.68 16.37
N PHE A 83 -7.62 4.60 17.08
CA PHE A 83 -7.23 4.43 18.46
C PHE A 83 -5.71 4.34 18.65
N HIS A 84 -5.01 3.68 17.73
CA HIS A 84 -3.55 3.61 17.77
C HIS A 84 -2.88 4.97 17.59
N ALA A 85 -3.42 5.85 16.73
CA ALA A 85 -2.92 7.22 16.56
C ALA A 85 -3.06 8.06 17.83
N TRP A 86 -4.05 7.76 18.67
CA TRP A 86 -4.25 8.37 19.99
C TRP A 86 -3.60 7.56 21.14
N GLU A 87 -2.64 6.69 20.81
CA GLU A 87 -1.88 5.86 21.77
C GLU A 87 -2.74 4.87 22.59
N LEU A 88 -4.01 4.69 22.24
CA LEU A 88 -4.89 3.69 22.83
C LEU A 88 -4.70 2.34 22.10
N LYS A 89 -3.90 1.46 22.70
CA LYS A 89 -3.63 0.13 22.14
C LYS A 89 -4.80 -0.82 22.42
N GLY A 90 -5.45 -1.24 21.35
CA GLY A 90 -6.57 -2.18 21.38
C GLY A 90 -7.20 -2.32 20.00
N ARG A 91 -8.06 -3.30 19.83
CA ARG A 91 -8.76 -3.57 18.56
C ARG A 91 -10.21 -3.10 18.67
N TYR A 92 -10.66 -2.30 17.72
CA TYR A 92 -12.07 -1.95 17.61
C TYR A 92 -12.89 -3.18 17.13
N PRO A 93 -14.10 -3.44 17.65
CA PRO A 93 -14.79 -2.66 18.70
C PRO A 93 -14.40 -3.03 20.15
N ASN A 94 -13.63 -4.10 20.38
CA ASN A 94 -13.37 -4.68 21.71
C ASN A 94 -12.70 -3.68 22.67
N ILE A 95 -11.94 -2.71 22.16
CA ILE A 95 -11.31 -1.67 22.98
C ILE A 95 -12.33 -0.85 23.79
N LEU A 96 -13.56 -0.71 23.27
CA LEU A 96 -14.63 0.02 23.94
C LEU A 96 -15.09 -0.65 25.24
N ASP A 97 -14.89 -1.96 25.36
CA ASP A 97 -15.28 -2.76 26.51
C ASP A 97 -14.08 -3.18 27.38
N ASP A 98 -12.90 -2.61 27.12
CA ASP A 98 -11.70 -2.85 27.92
C ASP A 98 -11.87 -2.30 29.35
N GLU A 99 -11.56 -3.10 30.36
CA GLU A 99 -11.74 -2.75 31.79
C GLU A 99 -10.96 -1.50 32.21
N HIS A 100 -9.81 -1.22 31.57
CA HIS A 100 -8.92 -0.12 31.95
C HIS A 100 -9.02 1.08 31.02
N LYS A 101 -9.28 0.85 29.75
CA LYS A 101 -9.23 1.86 28.68
C LYS A 101 -10.61 2.17 28.08
N GLY A 102 -11.60 1.30 28.30
CA GLY A 102 -12.90 1.38 27.64
C GLY A 102 -13.62 2.70 27.85
N VAL A 103 -13.51 3.29 29.06
CA VAL A 103 -14.13 4.60 29.37
C VAL A 103 -13.52 5.70 28.50
N GLU A 104 -12.18 5.75 28.43
CA GLU A 104 -11.48 6.75 27.62
C GLU A 104 -11.68 6.49 26.13
N ALA A 105 -11.65 5.22 25.71
CA ALA A 105 -11.88 4.85 24.33
C ALA A 105 -13.29 5.23 23.86
N ARG A 106 -14.33 5.01 24.66
CA ARG A 106 -15.71 5.45 24.33
C ARG A 106 -15.80 6.95 24.18
N LYS A 107 -15.25 7.70 25.15
CA LYS A 107 -15.27 9.16 25.09
C LYS A 107 -14.59 9.66 23.82
N LEU A 108 -13.37 9.17 23.51
CA LEU A 108 -12.63 9.52 22.31
C LEU A 108 -13.41 9.15 21.04
N PHE A 109 -14.08 7.99 21.04
CA PHE A 109 -14.89 7.54 19.92
C PHE A 109 -16.11 8.42 19.70
N ASP A 110 -16.80 8.81 20.77
CA ASP A 110 -17.96 9.70 20.69
C ASP A 110 -17.57 11.10 20.18
N ASP A 111 -16.44 11.64 20.66
CA ASP A 111 -15.89 12.90 20.17
C ASP A 111 -15.51 12.80 18.68
N ALA A 112 -14.91 11.67 18.27
CA ALA A 112 -14.57 11.42 16.88
C ALA A 112 -15.80 11.29 15.98
N GLN A 113 -16.87 10.63 16.45
CA GLN A 113 -18.13 10.53 15.70
C GLN A 113 -18.80 11.90 15.53
N ALA A 114 -18.78 12.73 16.56
CA ALA A 114 -19.33 14.09 16.49
C ALA A 114 -18.55 14.93 15.48
N MET A 115 -17.22 14.88 15.52
CA MET A 115 -16.36 15.58 14.56
C MET A 115 -16.53 15.06 13.14
N LEU A 116 -16.59 13.73 12.94
CA LEU A 116 -16.82 13.14 11.64
C LEU A 116 -18.14 13.60 11.01
N LYS A 117 -19.20 13.66 11.83
CA LYS A 117 -20.48 14.22 11.39
C LYS A 117 -20.33 15.66 10.94
N GLN A 118 -19.62 16.49 11.69
CA GLN A 118 -19.38 17.89 11.34
C GLN A 118 -18.55 18.03 10.06
N ILE A 119 -17.49 17.22 9.87
CA ILE A 119 -16.67 17.16 8.65
C ILE A 119 -17.56 16.91 7.42
N ILE A 120 -18.52 16.00 7.55
CA ILE A 120 -19.42 15.60 6.48
C ILE A 120 -20.45 16.72 6.20
N ASP A 121 -21.15 17.16 7.23
CA ASP A 121 -22.23 18.15 7.12
C ASP A 121 -21.73 19.49 6.54
N GLU A 122 -20.55 19.94 6.99
CA GLU A 122 -19.94 21.21 6.58
C GLU A 122 -18.97 21.07 5.38
N LYS A 123 -18.77 19.84 4.87
CA LYS A 123 -17.89 19.53 3.72
C LYS A 123 -16.48 20.11 3.88
N TRP A 124 -15.84 19.84 5.01
CA TRP A 124 -14.50 20.36 5.29
C TRP A 124 -13.44 19.83 4.33
N ILE A 125 -13.62 18.62 3.84
CA ILE A 125 -12.68 17.91 2.97
C ILE A 125 -13.39 17.30 1.79
N THR A 126 -12.63 17.03 0.72
CA THR A 126 -13.10 16.31 -0.47
C THR A 126 -12.31 15.02 -0.64
N ALA A 127 -13.00 13.96 -1.05
CA ALA A 127 -12.40 12.67 -1.39
C ALA A 127 -12.45 12.45 -2.91
N LYS A 128 -11.30 12.07 -3.47
CA LYS A 128 -11.16 11.73 -4.90
C LYS A 128 -10.39 10.43 -5.05
N ALA A 129 -10.68 9.71 -6.13
CA ALA A 129 -9.92 8.53 -6.50
C ALA A 129 -9.81 8.41 -8.02
N ILE A 130 -8.74 7.76 -8.45
CA ILE A 130 -8.56 7.28 -9.81
C ILE A 130 -8.25 5.80 -9.72
N VAL A 131 -8.92 5.01 -10.55
CA VAL A 131 -8.72 3.56 -10.63
C VAL A 131 -8.40 3.22 -12.07
N GLY A 132 -7.36 2.42 -12.28
CA GLY A 132 -7.00 1.90 -13.58
C GLY A 132 -7.04 0.37 -13.57
N LEU A 133 -7.69 -0.24 -14.56
CA LEU A 133 -7.68 -1.67 -14.80
C LEU A 133 -7.10 -1.91 -16.18
N PHE A 134 -6.02 -2.68 -16.25
CA PHE A 134 -5.24 -2.86 -17.47
C PHE A 134 -4.97 -4.33 -17.74
N ALA A 135 -5.01 -4.73 -19.00
CA ALA A 135 -4.53 -6.02 -19.42
C ALA A 135 -3.03 -6.13 -19.15
N ALA A 136 -2.58 -7.28 -18.67
CA ALA A 136 -1.21 -7.48 -18.23
C ALA A 136 -0.76 -8.94 -18.34
N ASN A 137 0.55 -9.14 -18.48
CA ASN A 137 1.19 -10.46 -18.33
C ASN A 137 2.53 -10.32 -17.62
N ALA A 138 2.87 -11.32 -16.81
CA ALA A 138 4.20 -11.44 -16.25
C ALA A 138 5.21 -11.95 -17.29
N THR A 139 6.47 -11.55 -17.13
CA THR A 139 7.61 -12.06 -17.88
C THR A 139 8.44 -13.03 -17.04
N ASP A 140 9.38 -13.73 -17.68
CA ASP A 140 10.33 -14.60 -16.97
C ASP A 140 11.34 -13.82 -16.12
N ASP A 141 11.49 -12.51 -16.38
CA ASP A 141 12.43 -11.61 -15.70
C ASP A 141 11.86 -10.93 -14.46
N ASP A 142 10.72 -11.39 -13.95
CA ASP A 142 9.99 -10.83 -12.79
C ASP A 142 9.30 -9.48 -13.06
N ASP A 143 9.21 -9.07 -14.31
CA ASP A 143 8.46 -7.88 -14.72
C ASP A 143 7.01 -8.21 -15.02
N VAL A 144 6.16 -7.19 -15.01
CA VAL A 144 4.78 -7.26 -15.52
C VAL A 144 4.62 -6.22 -16.61
N ILE A 145 4.27 -6.68 -17.81
CA ILE A 145 3.92 -5.84 -18.95
C ILE A 145 2.47 -5.39 -18.78
N ILE A 146 2.23 -4.11 -18.95
CA ILE A 146 0.91 -3.51 -19.02
C ILE A 146 0.65 -3.15 -20.49
N TYR A 147 -0.49 -3.57 -21.01
CA TYR A 147 -0.86 -3.35 -22.41
C TYR A 147 -1.80 -2.15 -22.59
N GLU A 148 -1.83 -1.60 -23.80
CA GLU A 148 -2.78 -0.59 -24.20
C GLU A 148 -4.11 -1.26 -24.61
N GLY A 149 -5.12 -1.14 -23.76
CA GLY A 149 -6.38 -1.86 -23.93
C GLY A 149 -6.21 -3.37 -23.73
N ASP A 150 -6.76 -4.17 -24.63
CA ASP A 150 -6.67 -5.63 -24.69
C ASP A 150 -5.69 -6.13 -25.79
N ASP A 151 -5.03 -5.18 -26.48
CA ASP A 151 -4.04 -5.49 -27.53
C ASP A 151 -2.68 -5.82 -26.90
N THR A 152 -2.35 -7.12 -26.85
CA THR A 152 -1.10 -7.61 -26.28
C THR A 152 0.15 -7.31 -27.11
N GLU A 153 0.01 -6.76 -28.32
CA GLU A 153 1.12 -6.32 -29.16
C GLU A 153 1.64 -4.93 -28.79
N VAL A 154 0.81 -4.13 -28.08
CA VAL A 154 1.17 -2.76 -27.70
C VAL A 154 1.44 -2.67 -26.21
N GLU A 155 2.74 -2.65 -25.86
CA GLU A 155 3.19 -2.41 -24.49
C GLU A 155 2.98 -0.93 -24.12
N LEU A 156 2.11 -0.63 -23.16
CA LEU A 156 1.92 0.70 -22.60
C LEU A 156 3.07 1.06 -21.64
N THR A 157 3.39 0.15 -20.75
CA THR A 157 4.47 0.31 -19.76
C THR A 157 4.85 -1.04 -19.16
N ARG A 158 5.92 -1.03 -18.35
CA ARG A 158 6.41 -2.21 -17.65
C ARG A 158 6.66 -1.91 -16.19
N LEU A 159 6.17 -2.78 -15.32
CA LEU A 159 6.39 -2.72 -13.88
C LEU A 159 7.51 -3.69 -13.52
N HIS A 160 8.55 -3.19 -12.87
CA HIS A 160 9.68 -3.99 -12.42
C HIS A 160 9.49 -4.40 -10.97
N PHE A 161 9.49 -5.70 -10.71
CA PHE A 161 9.35 -6.26 -9.37
C PHE A 161 10.65 -6.88 -8.87
N LEU A 162 10.81 -6.90 -7.55
CA LEU A 162 11.96 -7.50 -6.90
C LEU A 162 11.60 -8.86 -6.31
N ARG A 163 12.29 -9.91 -6.77
CA ARG A 163 12.17 -11.24 -6.20
C ARG A 163 12.91 -11.33 -4.86
N LYS A 164 12.30 -11.98 -3.89
CA LYS A 164 12.92 -12.26 -2.61
C LYS A 164 14.15 -13.16 -2.80
N GLN A 165 15.34 -12.66 -2.50
CA GLN A 165 16.60 -13.41 -2.65
C GLN A 165 17.15 -13.97 -1.34
N VAL A 166 16.42 -13.88 -0.24
CA VAL A 166 16.80 -14.54 1.01
C VAL A 166 16.60 -16.04 0.86
N LYS A 167 17.62 -16.84 1.22
CA LYS A 167 17.53 -18.29 1.22
C LYS A 167 16.31 -18.76 2.01
N GLN A 168 15.46 -19.54 1.38
CA GLN A 168 14.23 -20.02 1.99
C GLN A 168 14.42 -21.44 2.55
N PRO A 169 13.64 -21.80 3.59
CA PRO A 169 13.54 -23.19 4.04
C PRO A 169 13.01 -24.10 2.92
N PRO A 170 13.30 -25.42 2.94
CA PRO A 170 12.75 -26.38 1.99
C PRO A 170 11.23 -26.27 1.86
N GLY A 171 10.72 -26.23 0.62
CA GLY A 171 9.30 -26.13 0.32
C GLY A 171 8.70 -24.73 0.44
N LYS A 172 9.51 -23.69 0.70
CA LYS A 172 9.07 -22.28 0.68
C LYS A 172 9.64 -21.56 -0.54
N PRO A 173 8.79 -20.92 -1.37
CA PRO A 173 9.27 -20.21 -2.55
C PRO A 173 9.97 -18.87 -2.23
N ASN A 174 10.75 -18.43 -3.20
CA ASN A 174 11.29 -17.09 -3.28
C ASN A 174 10.28 -16.20 -4.00
N TYR A 175 9.32 -15.64 -3.26
CA TYR A 175 8.19 -14.90 -3.81
C TYR A 175 8.59 -13.64 -4.58
N CYS A 176 7.84 -13.38 -5.65
CA CYS A 176 7.76 -12.11 -6.35
C CYS A 176 6.29 -11.76 -6.60
N LEU A 177 5.91 -10.50 -6.61
CA LEU A 177 4.53 -10.11 -6.91
C LEU A 177 4.13 -10.47 -8.35
N SER A 178 5.09 -10.46 -9.27
CA SER A 178 4.87 -10.89 -10.65
C SER A 178 4.44 -12.37 -10.78
N ASP A 179 4.72 -13.23 -9.78
CA ASP A 179 4.28 -14.61 -9.78
C ASP A 179 2.75 -14.75 -9.83
N TYR A 180 2.02 -13.73 -9.35
CA TYR A 180 0.55 -13.70 -9.25
C TYR A 180 -0.13 -13.05 -10.45
N VAL A 181 0.60 -12.79 -11.51
CA VAL A 181 0.06 -12.36 -12.80
C VAL A 181 0.37 -13.44 -13.81
N ALA A 182 -0.60 -13.83 -14.65
CA ALA A 182 -0.40 -14.91 -15.62
C ALA A 182 0.79 -14.61 -16.54
N PRO A 183 1.77 -15.54 -16.66
CA PRO A 183 2.91 -15.31 -17.52
C PRO A 183 2.51 -15.37 -18.99
N GLN A 184 3.21 -14.64 -19.85
CA GLN A 184 3.00 -14.67 -21.30
C GLN A 184 3.02 -16.13 -21.84
N SER A 185 3.90 -16.97 -21.30
CA SER A 185 4.03 -18.38 -21.67
C SER A 185 2.79 -19.23 -21.40
N SER A 186 1.85 -18.76 -20.54
CA SER A 186 0.58 -19.45 -20.28
C SER A 186 -0.42 -19.34 -21.43
N GLY A 187 -0.23 -18.37 -22.34
CA GLY A 187 -1.16 -18.03 -23.39
C GLY A 187 -2.47 -17.43 -22.87
N LYS A 188 -2.53 -17.03 -21.60
CA LYS A 188 -3.70 -16.40 -20.97
C LYS A 188 -3.42 -14.94 -20.70
N LEU A 189 -4.41 -14.08 -21.00
CA LEU A 189 -4.39 -12.70 -20.60
C LEU A 189 -4.84 -12.57 -19.13
N ASP A 190 -4.16 -11.71 -18.38
CA ASP A 190 -4.48 -11.37 -17.01
C ASP A 190 -4.61 -9.84 -16.89
N TYR A 191 -4.88 -9.35 -15.68
CA TYR A 191 -5.18 -7.94 -15.47
C TYR A 191 -4.54 -7.43 -14.18
N VAL A 192 -4.14 -6.17 -14.20
CA VAL A 192 -3.62 -5.46 -13.03
C VAL A 192 -4.48 -4.26 -12.73
N GLY A 193 -4.92 -4.15 -11.47
CA GLY A 193 -5.61 -2.99 -10.94
C GLY A 193 -4.63 -2.06 -10.22
N MET A 194 -4.75 -0.77 -10.51
CA MET A 194 -4.00 0.30 -9.84
C MET A 194 -4.96 1.39 -9.40
N PHE A 195 -4.65 2.04 -8.28
CA PHE A 195 -5.44 3.17 -7.83
C PHE A 195 -4.58 4.22 -7.13
N ALA A 196 -5.08 5.45 -7.15
CA ALA A 196 -4.63 6.51 -6.28
C ALA A 196 -5.85 7.21 -5.69
N CYS A 197 -5.79 7.57 -4.41
CA CYS A 197 -6.90 8.24 -3.75
C CYS A 197 -6.42 9.29 -2.76
N THR A 198 -7.30 10.24 -2.44
CA THR A 198 -7.11 11.24 -1.41
C THR A 198 -8.44 11.51 -0.72
N THR A 199 -8.40 11.73 0.60
CA THR A 199 -9.58 12.03 1.43
C THR A 199 -9.36 13.25 2.31
N GLY A 200 -8.39 14.09 1.99
CA GLY A 200 -8.01 15.21 2.86
C GLY A 200 -7.87 16.54 2.13
N LEU A 201 -8.38 16.66 0.90
CA LEU A 201 -8.30 17.91 0.17
C LEU A 201 -9.15 18.99 0.87
N GLY A 202 -8.49 20.11 1.25
CA GLY A 202 -9.10 21.21 2.00
C GLY A 202 -8.73 21.24 3.48
N ILE A 203 -8.17 20.17 4.04
CA ILE A 203 -7.86 20.10 5.49
C ILE A 203 -6.87 21.18 5.94
N ASP A 204 -5.87 21.52 5.12
CA ASP A 204 -4.86 22.53 5.47
C ASP A 204 -5.46 23.93 5.68
N GLU A 205 -6.52 24.25 4.97
CA GLU A 205 -7.25 25.52 5.18
C GLU A 205 -8.10 25.44 6.45
N LYS A 206 -8.73 24.28 6.68
CA LYS A 206 -9.61 24.10 7.84
C LYS A 206 -8.85 24.08 9.17
N ILE A 207 -7.64 23.55 9.20
CA ILE A 207 -6.78 23.53 10.40
C ILE A 207 -6.53 24.95 10.93
N LYS A 208 -6.44 25.95 10.05
CA LYS A 208 -6.23 27.35 10.45
C LYS A 208 -7.36 27.92 11.34
N ASP A 209 -8.53 27.32 11.30
CA ASP A 209 -9.67 27.73 12.15
C ASP A 209 -9.48 27.28 13.60
N PHE A 210 -8.52 26.40 13.88
CA PHE A 210 -8.23 25.81 15.19
C PHE A 210 -6.89 26.28 15.80
N GLU A 211 -6.11 27.10 15.07
CA GLU A 211 -4.88 27.75 15.53
C GLU A 211 -5.17 29.15 16.09
#